data_f7331bd55f07a8504acbe1ac09e3fec1
#
_entry.id   f7331bd55f07a8504acbe1ac09e3fec1
#
_cell.length_a   1.000
_cell.length_b   1.000
_cell.length_c   1.000
_cell.angle_alpha   90.00
_cell.angle_beta   90.00
_cell.angle_gamma   90.00
#
_symmetry.space_group_name_H-M   'P 1'
#
loop_
_entity.id
_entity.type
_entity.pdbx_description
1 polymer ?
#
loop_
_entity_poly.entity_id
_entity_poly.type
_entity_poly.pdbx_seq_one_letter_code
_entity_poly.pdbx_strand_id
1 'polypeptide(L)'
;MNLLLVLFSALTLLFSCGNGDKNKEKQAVATDSVMVTDSVTPYAEMQVKENCFIVISKPELKLYVCEVVGTDTVRLVEYPVCMGRNLGQKQKKGDMRTPHCTWEEPFVITEIVNASNWSHDFGDGRGSILAYGNWFMRLKTPGFSGIGIHGSTNNEESVPGRASEGCIRLHNDDLDILKEQYAYKGMVVVIKAEEEGLKPFEQKYY
;
A
#
# COMPACT_ATOMS: atom_id res chain seq x y z
N MET A 1 -2.52 -24.67 -48.31
CA MET A 1 -2.96 -26.02 -48.77
C MET A 1 -2.57 -26.96 -47.63
N ASN A 2 -3.47 -27.28 -46.84
CA ASN A 2 -3.87 -28.46 -46.09
C ASN A 2 -4.67 -28.07 -44.84
N LEU A 3 -5.90 -28.26 -45.06
CA LEU A 3 -7.05 -28.37 -44.21
C LEU A 3 -6.96 -29.68 -43.43
N LEU A 4 -7.16 -29.69 -42.13
CA LEU A 4 -7.61 -30.91 -41.44
C LEU A 4 -8.68 -30.56 -40.38
N LEU A 5 -9.86 -30.94 -40.73
CA LEU A 5 -11.08 -31.10 -39.96
C LEU A 5 -10.96 -32.37 -39.13
N VAL A 6 -11.47 -32.41 -37.88
CA VAL A 6 -12.06 -33.62 -37.24
C VAL A 6 -12.73 -33.21 -35.95
N LEU A 7 -13.96 -33.20 -35.90
CA LEU A 7 -15.07 -34.10 -35.52
C LEU A 7 -15.51 -33.95 -34.03
N PHE A 8 -16.73 -33.49 -33.93
CA PHE A 8 -17.67 -33.60 -32.82
C PHE A 8 -17.97 -35.07 -32.49
N SER A 9 -18.07 -35.40 -31.21
CA SER A 9 -18.85 -36.53 -30.75
C SER A 9 -19.73 -36.12 -29.59
N ALA A 10 -20.99 -36.02 -29.88
CA ALA A 10 -22.08 -35.93 -28.92
C ALA A 10 -22.44 -37.34 -28.47
N LEU A 11 -22.65 -37.52 -27.17
CA LEU A 11 -23.33 -38.72 -26.66
C LEU A 11 -24.48 -38.32 -25.77
N THR A 12 -25.66 -38.60 -26.27
CA THR A 12 -26.98 -38.38 -25.68
C THR A 12 -27.43 -39.56 -24.85
N LEU A 13 -28.08 -39.25 -23.71
CA LEU A 13 -29.28 -39.82 -23.10
C LEU A 13 -29.33 -41.33 -22.75
N LEU A 14 -29.83 -41.61 -21.53
CA LEU A 14 -31.14 -42.23 -21.38
C LEU A 14 -31.65 -42.08 -19.93
N PHE A 15 -32.88 -41.59 -19.81
CA PHE A 15 -33.78 -41.63 -18.65
C PHE A 15 -34.21 -43.08 -18.38
N SER A 16 -34.31 -43.45 -17.09
CA SER A 16 -35.23 -44.51 -16.67
C SER A 16 -35.86 -44.18 -15.33
N CYS A 17 -37.16 -43.98 -15.39
CA CYS A 17 -38.05 -43.98 -14.23
C CYS A 17 -38.33 -45.44 -13.78
N GLY A 18 -38.34 -45.69 -12.49
CA GLY A 18 -38.83 -46.93 -11.88
C GLY A 18 -39.33 -46.66 -10.47
N ASN A 19 -40.65 -46.75 -10.34
CA ASN A 19 -41.44 -46.67 -9.10
C ASN A 19 -41.41 -48.02 -8.38
N GLY A 20 -41.48 -48.05 -7.03
CA GLY A 20 -41.90 -49.26 -6.28
C GLY A 20 -41.41 -49.35 -4.85
N ASP A 21 -42.24 -48.92 -3.95
CA ASP A 21 -42.81 -49.47 -2.73
C ASP A 21 -41.94 -49.98 -1.55
N LYS A 22 -42.20 -49.31 -0.43
CA LYS A 22 -42.35 -49.77 0.99
C LYS A 22 -41.59 -51.02 1.48
N ASN A 23 -40.73 -50.88 2.51
CA ASN A 23 -40.99 -51.39 3.85
C ASN A 23 -39.99 -50.88 4.90
N LYS A 24 -40.49 -50.81 6.14
CA LYS A 24 -39.87 -50.37 7.37
C LYS A 24 -38.68 -51.25 7.78
N GLU A 25 -37.62 -50.61 8.29
CA GLU A 25 -36.93 -51.10 9.47
C GLU A 25 -36.16 -49.97 10.15
N LYS A 26 -36.44 -49.80 11.47
CA LYS A 26 -35.76 -48.86 12.34
C LYS A 26 -34.39 -49.42 12.68
N GLN A 27 -33.35 -48.74 12.28
CA GLN A 27 -32.05 -48.83 12.92
C GLN A 27 -31.58 -47.42 13.31
N ALA A 28 -31.40 -47.24 14.60
CA ALA A 28 -30.83 -46.05 15.20
C ALA A 28 -29.37 -46.00 14.80
N VAL A 29 -29.02 -45.04 13.95
CA VAL A 29 -27.63 -44.65 13.69
C VAL A 29 -27.35 -43.42 14.55
N ALA A 30 -26.41 -43.59 15.47
CA ALA A 30 -25.86 -42.51 16.25
C ALA A 30 -25.33 -41.43 15.31
N THR A 31 -25.92 -40.25 15.37
CA THR A 31 -25.38 -39.05 14.77
C THR A 31 -24.18 -38.61 15.59
N ASP A 32 -23.00 -39.00 15.10
CA ASP A 32 -21.74 -38.38 15.51
C ASP A 32 -21.75 -36.93 15.01
N SER A 33 -22.13 -36.04 15.92
CA SER A 33 -22.05 -34.60 15.68
C SER A 33 -20.58 -34.21 15.68
N VAL A 34 -19.98 -34.19 14.47
CA VAL A 34 -18.72 -33.51 14.26
C VAL A 34 -18.95 -32.02 14.58
N MET A 35 -18.58 -31.63 15.78
CA MET A 35 -18.39 -30.22 16.09
C MET A 35 -17.24 -29.73 15.21
N VAL A 36 -17.58 -29.07 14.11
CA VAL A 36 -16.64 -28.19 13.41
C VAL A 36 -16.45 -27.01 14.37
N THR A 37 -15.44 -27.09 15.21
CA THR A 37 -14.92 -25.92 15.88
C THR A 37 -14.25 -25.10 14.78
N ASP A 38 -14.98 -24.11 14.25
CA ASP A 38 -14.36 -22.98 13.60
C ASP A 38 -13.39 -22.35 14.61
N SER A 39 -12.15 -22.82 14.61
CA SER A 39 -11.05 -22.09 15.18
C SER A 39 -10.84 -20.87 14.28
N VAL A 40 -11.62 -19.82 14.52
CA VAL A 40 -11.23 -18.47 14.12
C VAL A 40 -9.89 -18.26 14.81
N THR A 41 -8.81 -18.47 14.08
CA THR A 41 -7.49 -18.03 14.49
C THR A 41 -7.64 -16.54 14.79
N PRO A 42 -7.38 -16.10 16.04
CA PRO A 42 -7.39 -14.67 16.32
C PRO A 42 -6.44 -14.06 15.31
N TYR A 43 -6.86 -12.97 14.66
CA TYR A 43 -5.97 -12.09 13.90
C TYR A 43 -4.72 -11.92 14.77
N ALA A 44 -3.64 -12.60 14.42
CA ALA A 44 -2.35 -12.36 15.06
C ALA A 44 -2.13 -10.86 14.87
N GLU A 45 -2.00 -10.13 15.98
CA GLU A 45 -1.64 -8.72 15.95
C GLU A 45 -0.47 -8.62 14.99
N MET A 46 -0.72 -8.01 13.84
CA MET A 46 0.29 -7.83 12.81
C MET A 46 1.32 -6.89 13.39
N GLN A 47 2.41 -7.46 13.91
CA GLN A 47 3.49 -6.67 14.50
C GLN A 47 4.14 -5.86 13.39
N VAL A 48 4.17 -4.55 13.58
CA VAL A 48 4.93 -3.64 12.72
C VAL A 48 6.39 -4.09 12.66
N LYS A 49 6.93 -4.19 11.45
CA LYS A 49 8.31 -4.66 11.23
C LYS A 49 9.30 -3.54 11.51
N GLU A 50 9.89 -3.52 12.71
CA GLU A 50 10.85 -2.48 13.13
C GLU A 50 12.16 -2.44 12.33
N ASN A 51 12.46 -3.44 11.52
CA ASN A 51 13.62 -3.50 10.62
C ASN A 51 13.32 -2.97 9.21
N CYS A 52 12.14 -2.42 8.99
CA CYS A 52 11.75 -1.80 7.72
C CYS A 52 12.20 -0.33 7.65
N PHE A 53 12.42 0.13 6.43
CA PHE A 53 12.67 1.53 6.11
C PHE A 53 11.97 1.91 4.78
N ILE A 54 11.85 3.21 4.54
CA ILE A 54 11.19 3.74 3.34
C ILE A 54 12.24 4.35 2.41
N VAL A 55 12.11 4.06 1.10
CA VAL A 55 12.81 4.78 0.03
C VAL A 55 11.77 5.44 -0.86
N ILE A 56 11.92 6.73 -1.13
CA ILE A 56 11.04 7.47 -2.04
C ILE A 56 11.87 7.93 -3.24
N SER A 57 11.48 7.44 -4.41
CA SER A 57 12.10 7.80 -5.69
C SER A 57 11.33 8.95 -6.33
N LYS A 58 11.94 10.12 -6.40
CA LYS A 58 11.33 11.28 -7.06
C LYS A 58 11.15 11.09 -8.57
N PRO A 59 12.10 10.49 -9.32
CA PRO A 59 11.92 10.29 -10.75
C PRO A 59 10.83 9.28 -11.09
N GLU A 60 10.62 8.27 -10.23
CA GLU A 60 9.64 7.22 -10.48
C GLU A 60 8.27 7.51 -9.88
N LEU A 61 8.16 8.54 -9.03
CA LEU A 61 6.94 8.87 -8.27
C LEU A 61 6.44 7.67 -7.45
N LYS A 62 7.38 6.99 -6.78
CA LYS A 62 7.11 5.79 -5.98
C LYS A 62 7.73 5.86 -4.60
N LEU A 63 7.02 5.25 -3.64
CA LEU A 63 7.49 4.93 -2.31
C LEU A 63 7.68 3.41 -2.25
N TYR A 64 8.83 2.98 -1.77
CA TYR A 64 9.18 1.58 -1.52
C TYR A 64 9.32 1.35 -0.03
N VAL A 65 8.72 0.28 0.48
CA VAL A 65 9.05 -0.24 1.81
C VAL A 65 10.05 -1.37 1.62
N CYS A 66 11.17 -1.25 2.29
CA CYS A 66 12.27 -2.21 2.26
C CYS A 66 12.52 -2.79 3.66
N GLU A 67 13.00 -4.02 3.72
CA GLU A 67 13.37 -4.72 4.95
C GLU A 67 14.82 -5.19 4.87
N VAL A 68 15.55 -5.06 5.96
CA VAL A 68 16.89 -5.65 6.10
C VAL A 68 16.74 -7.08 6.62
N VAL A 69 17.20 -8.05 5.80
CA VAL A 69 17.15 -9.48 6.12
C VAL A 69 18.59 -10.03 6.12
N GLY A 70 19.17 -10.16 7.31
CA GLY A 70 20.59 -10.51 7.45
C GLY A 70 21.49 -9.43 6.85
N THR A 71 22.23 -9.77 5.79
CA THR A 71 23.08 -8.82 5.04
C THR A 71 22.39 -8.23 3.81
N ASP A 72 21.22 -8.73 3.48
CA ASP A 72 20.49 -8.36 2.28
C ASP A 72 19.37 -7.33 2.58
N THR A 73 18.93 -6.66 1.55
CA THR A 73 17.77 -5.76 1.60
C THR A 73 16.73 -6.22 0.58
N VAL A 74 15.51 -6.40 1.06
CA VAL A 74 14.39 -6.88 0.26
C VAL A 74 13.33 -5.78 0.16
N ARG A 75 12.82 -5.54 -1.04
CA ARG A 75 11.66 -4.69 -1.25
C ARG A 75 10.39 -5.47 -0.98
N LEU A 76 9.58 -5.01 -0.04
CA LEU A 76 8.34 -5.66 0.38
C LEU A 76 7.14 -5.20 -0.45
N VAL A 77 7.00 -3.88 -0.62
CA VAL A 77 5.85 -3.28 -1.31
C VAL A 77 6.25 -1.94 -1.93
N GLU A 78 5.51 -1.52 -2.94
CA GLU A 78 5.63 -0.19 -3.56
C GLU A 78 4.27 0.47 -3.68
N TYR A 79 4.26 1.81 -3.55
CA TYR A 79 3.08 2.65 -3.69
C TYR A 79 3.35 3.82 -4.64
N PRO A 80 2.40 4.20 -5.51
CA PRO A 80 2.50 5.45 -6.26
C PRO A 80 2.41 6.64 -5.30
N VAL A 81 3.11 7.73 -5.59
CA VAL A 81 3.08 8.93 -4.75
C VAL A 81 2.93 10.21 -5.55
N CYS A 82 2.34 11.22 -4.90
CA CYS A 82 2.41 12.60 -5.36
C CYS A 82 3.41 13.37 -4.49
N MET A 83 4.23 14.19 -5.13
CA MET A 83 5.23 15.01 -4.47
C MET A 83 5.13 16.48 -4.86
N GLY A 84 6.06 17.27 -4.38
CA GLY A 84 6.14 18.71 -4.65
C GLY A 84 6.02 19.03 -6.15
N ARG A 85 5.22 20.06 -6.44
CA ARG A 85 4.95 20.53 -7.81
C ARG A 85 6.22 20.86 -8.59
N ASN A 86 7.22 21.43 -7.89
CA ASN A 86 8.48 21.82 -8.49
C ASN A 86 9.57 20.77 -8.25
N LEU A 87 10.44 20.59 -9.24
CA LEU A 87 11.61 19.71 -9.19
C LEU A 87 12.72 20.28 -8.30
N GLY A 88 13.65 19.42 -7.91
CA GLY A 88 14.86 19.77 -7.19
C GLY A 88 14.72 19.76 -5.67
N GLN A 89 15.81 20.18 -5.02
CA GLN A 89 15.88 20.24 -3.56
C GLN A 89 15.06 21.42 -3.03
N LYS A 90 14.36 21.16 -1.92
CA LYS A 90 13.66 22.22 -1.18
C LYS A 90 14.66 23.27 -0.67
N GLN A 91 14.38 24.55 -0.94
CA GLN A 91 15.26 25.68 -0.60
C GLN A 91 14.64 26.60 0.45
N LYS A 92 13.31 26.73 0.44
CA LYS A 92 12.57 27.63 1.34
C LYS A 92 11.12 27.17 1.51
N LYS A 93 10.46 27.69 2.54
CA LYS A 93 9.00 27.54 2.70
C LYS A 93 8.27 28.10 1.48
N GLY A 94 7.26 27.37 1.00
CA GLY A 94 6.43 27.80 -0.13
C GLY A 94 7.04 27.60 -1.51
N ASP A 95 8.20 26.95 -1.65
CA ASP A 95 8.82 26.69 -2.96
C ASP A 95 8.23 25.47 -3.69
N MET A 96 7.23 24.82 -3.11
CA MET A 96 6.52 23.67 -3.67
C MET A 96 7.43 22.50 -4.05
N ARG A 97 8.56 22.33 -3.35
CA ARG A 97 9.51 21.24 -3.56
C ARG A 97 9.47 20.26 -2.41
N THR A 98 9.57 18.96 -2.72
CA THR A 98 9.84 17.91 -1.73
C THR A 98 11.34 17.88 -1.43
N PRO A 99 11.77 17.97 -0.16
CA PRO A 99 13.19 17.83 0.16
C PRO A 99 13.66 16.41 -0.19
N HIS A 100 14.95 16.26 -0.49
CA HIS A 100 15.63 14.98 -0.55
C HIS A 100 16.75 14.92 0.48
N CYS A 101 17.25 13.72 0.76
CA CYS A 101 18.30 13.43 1.72
C CYS A 101 19.25 12.37 1.17
N THR A 102 20.35 12.13 1.88
CA THR A 102 21.30 11.06 1.56
C THR A 102 21.08 9.85 2.46
N TRP A 103 21.77 8.75 2.17
CA TRP A 103 21.78 7.56 3.01
C TRP A 103 22.51 7.76 4.33
N GLU A 104 23.47 8.68 4.36
CA GLU A 104 24.25 9.04 5.54
C GLU A 104 23.46 9.96 6.49
N GLU A 105 22.56 10.77 5.93
CA GLU A 105 21.72 11.71 6.68
C GLU A 105 20.24 11.53 6.29
N PRO A 106 19.64 10.36 6.59
CA PRO A 106 18.25 10.08 6.21
C PRO A 106 17.28 10.89 7.07
N PHE A 107 16.07 11.07 6.56
CA PHE A 107 14.95 11.53 7.38
C PHE A 107 14.43 10.40 8.27
N VAL A 108 13.65 10.77 9.28
CA VAL A 108 12.99 9.81 10.17
C VAL A 108 11.55 10.24 10.43
N ILE A 109 10.66 9.27 10.62
CA ILE A 109 9.30 9.52 11.09
C ILE A 109 9.37 9.86 12.58
N THR A 110 9.01 11.09 12.94
CA THR A 110 9.02 11.53 14.34
C THR A 110 7.68 11.34 15.03
N GLU A 111 6.61 11.31 14.25
CA GLU A 111 5.24 11.26 14.76
C GLU A 111 4.31 10.66 13.71
N ILE A 112 3.35 9.87 14.16
CA ILE A 112 2.24 9.36 13.35
C ILE A 112 0.96 9.75 14.08
N VAL A 113 0.15 10.62 13.45
CA VAL A 113 -1.05 11.17 14.08
C VAL A 113 -2.27 10.98 13.18
N ASN A 114 -3.43 10.89 13.80
CA ASN A 114 -4.69 10.91 13.06
C ASN A 114 -4.89 12.29 12.42
N ALA A 115 -5.12 12.33 11.12
CA ALA A 115 -5.29 13.53 10.32
C ALA A 115 -6.64 13.57 9.58
N SER A 116 -7.56 12.67 9.91
CA SER A 116 -8.85 12.52 9.21
C SER A 116 -9.69 13.79 9.16
N ASN A 117 -9.50 14.68 10.14
CA ASN A 117 -10.20 15.96 10.23
C ASN A 117 -9.32 17.17 9.83
N TRP A 118 -8.12 16.92 9.30
CA TRP A 118 -7.25 18.01 8.88
C TRP A 118 -7.64 18.52 7.51
N SER A 119 -7.77 19.83 7.43
CA SER A 119 -8.09 20.52 6.18
C SER A 119 -6.97 21.46 5.76
N HIS A 120 -6.95 21.80 4.47
CA HIS A 120 -6.00 22.73 3.89
C HIS A 120 -6.66 23.55 2.80
N ASP A 121 -6.30 24.81 2.69
CA ASP A 121 -6.66 25.69 1.59
C ASP A 121 -5.46 25.79 0.62
N PHE A 122 -5.62 25.19 -0.55
CA PHE A 122 -4.59 25.19 -1.60
C PHE A 122 -4.55 26.49 -2.41
N GLY A 123 -5.43 27.45 -2.12
CA GLY A 123 -5.55 28.68 -2.88
C GLY A 123 -6.08 28.48 -4.31
N ASP A 124 -6.76 27.38 -4.57
CA ASP A 124 -7.31 26.99 -5.88
C ASP A 124 -8.80 27.28 -6.04
N GLY A 125 -9.40 28.00 -5.10
CA GLY A 125 -10.79 28.41 -5.09
C GLY A 125 -11.75 27.41 -4.42
N ARG A 126 -11.30 26.24 -3.99
CA ARG A 126 -12.12 25.26 -3.25
C ARG A 126 -12.29 25.60 -1.77
N GLY A 127 -11.52 26.60 -1.27
CA GLY A 127 -11.44 26.89 0.16
C GLY A 127 -10.72 25.78 0.96
N SER A 128 -10.97 25.74 2.26
CA SER A 128 -10.37 24.73 3.14
C SER A 128 -11.11 23.41 3.01
N ILE A 129 -10.44 22.39 2.51
CA ILE A 129 -10.98 21.03 2.29
C ILE A 129 -10.18 20.00 3.07
N LEU A 130 -10.80 18.87 3.44
CA LEU A 130 -10.07 17.72 3.97
C LEU A 130 -9.05 17.26 2.92
N ALA A 131 -7.80 17.01 3.33
CA ALA A 131 -6.72 16.80 2.36
C ALA A 131 -5.66 15.76 2.73
N TYR A 132 -5.71 15.20 3.95
CA TYR A 132 -4.57 14.44 4.50
C TYR A 132 -4.82 12.94 4.64
N GLY A 133 -6.04 12.44 4.38
CA GLY A 133 -6.40 11.06 4.69
C GLY A 133 -6.46 10.80 6.19
N ASN A 134 -6.39 9.53 6.59
CA ASN A 134 -6.52 9.16 8.01
C ASN A 134 -5.28 9.49 8.84
N TRP A 135 -4.10 9.51 8.23
CA TRP A 135 -2.82 9.60 8.93
C TRP A 135 -1.90 10.68 8.35
N PHE A 136 -1.11 11.28 9.24
CA PHE A 136 0.03 12.13 8.89
C PHE A 136 1.28 11.61 9.58
N MET A 137 2.25 11.14 8.81
CA MET A 137 3.56 10.68 9.27
C MET A 137 4.56 11.82 9.11
N ARG A 138 4.84 12.52 10.21
CA ARG A 138 5.73 13.69 10.20
C ARG A 138 7.18 13.27 10.02
N LEU A 139 7.87 13.90 9.08
CA LEU A 139 9.29 13.69 8.84
C LEU A 139 10.12 14.77 9.54
N LYS A 140 11.25 14.34 10.14
CA LYS A 140 12.31 15.25 10.57
C LYS A 140 13.14 15.61 9.34
N THR A 141 12.91 16.79 8.81
CA THR A 141 13.61 17.34 7.65
C THR A 141 14.43 18.57 8.10
N PRO A 142 15.77 18.47 8.21
CA PRO A 142 16.60 19.57 8.67
C PRO A 142 16.36 20.85 7.84
N GLY A 143 16.15 21.97 8.52
CA GLY A 143 15.89 23.26 7.89
C GLY A 143 14.44 23.49 7.44
N PHE A 144 13.55 22.49 7.49
CA PHE A 144 12.16 22.60 7.07
C PHE A 144 11.21 21.93 8.07
N SER A 145 10.04 22.50 8.23
CA SER A 145 8.97 21.93 9.06
C SER A 145 7.73 21.64 8.23
N GLY A 146 6.84 20.76 8.75
CA GLY A 146 5.56 20.48 8.13
C GLY A 146 5.63 19.54 6.93
N ILE A 147 6.76 18.87 6.70
CA ILE A 147 6.87 17.83 5.68
C ILE A 147 6.49 16.48 6.28
N GLY A 148 5.70 15.72 5.53
CA GLY A 148 5.25 14.39 5.97
C GLY A 148 4.71 13.55 4.82
N ILE A 149 4.39 12.30 5.17
CA ILE A 149 3.69 11.34 4.32
C ILE A 149 2.24 11.29 4.79
N HIS A 150 1.28 11.45 3.89
CA HIS A 150 -0.14 11.50 4.21
C HIS A 150 -1.02 11.05 3.03
N GLY A 151 -2.33 10.99 3.20
CA GLY A 151 -3.26 10.61 2.15
C GLY A 151 -3.57 11.73 1.17
N SER A 152 -4.51 11.47 0.28
CA SER A 152 -4.87 12.37 -0.82
C SER A 152 -6.36 12.72 -0.86
N THR A 153 -7.06 12.71 0.27
CA THR A 153 -8.50 13.03 0.33
C THR A 153 -8.82 14.31 -0.44
N ASN A 154 -9.81 14.23 -1.34
CA ASN A 154 -10.20 15.29 -2.29
C ASN A 154 -9.08 15.75 -3.25
N ASN A 155 -8.02 14.95 -3.41
CA ASN A 155 -6.91 15.16 -4.36
C ASN A 155 -6.38 13.83 -4.89
N GLU A 156 -7.21 12.80 -4.95
CA GLU A 156 -6.84 11.41 -5.31
C GLU A 156 -6.22 11.36 -6.71
N GLU A 157 -6.71 12.16 -7.63
CA GLU A 157 -6.20 12.26 -9.01
C GLU A 157 -4.77 12.82 -9.10
N SER A 158 -4.24 13.39 -8.01
CA SER A 158 -2.86 13.86 -7.98
C SER A 158 -1.82 12.73 -7.82
N VAL A 159 -2.26 11.52 -7.49
CA VAL A 159 -1.39 10.35 -7.25
C VAL A 159 -1.52 9.35 -8.41
N PRO A 160 -0.42 8.98 -9.11
CA PRO A 160 0.92 9.53 -8.97
C PRO A 160 1.07 10.91 -9.64
N GLY A 161 1.94 11.76 -9.11
CA GLY A 161 2.15 13.06 -9.75
C GLY A 161 3.00 14.07 -8.98
N ARG A 162 2.92 15.32 -9.45
CA ARG A 162 3.57 16.47 -8.83
C ARG A 162 2.57 17.61 -8.65
N ALA A 163 1.93 17.64 -7.49
CA ALA A 163 0.88 18.61 -7.21
C ALA A 163 0.91 19.12 -5.75
N SER A 164 1.77 18.54 -4.88
CA SER A 164 1.83 18.94 -3.47
C SER A 164 2.67 20.19 -3.25
N GLU A 165 2.61 20.72 -2.04
CA GLU A 165 3.43 21.83 -1.59
C GLU A 165 4.77 21.39 -0.98
N GLY A 166 5.07 20.08 -1.08
CA GLY A 166 6.33 19.49 -0.63
C GLY A 166 6.15 18.21 0.18
N CYS A 167 4.95 17.91 0.69
CA CYS A 167 4.63 16.64 1.32
C CYS A 167 4.52 15.51 0.27
N ILE A 168 4.53 14.29 0.76
CA ILE A 168 4.35 13.07 -0.02
C ILE A 168 2.92 12.58 0.20
N ARG A 169 2.12 12.48 -0.87
CA ARG A 169 0.74 11.96 -0.82
C ARG A 169 0.70 10.53 -1.36
N LEU A 170 -0.03 9.66 -0.67
CA LEU A 170 -0.46 8.34 -1.15
C LEU A 170 -1.97 8.36 -1.41
N HIS A 171 -2.48 7.35 -2.09
CA HIS A 171 -3.90 7.02 -1.96
C HIS A 171 -4.22 6.66 -0.52
N ASN A 172 -5.44 6.94 -0.05
CA ASN A 172 -5.80 6.74 1.35
C ASN A 172 -5.67 5.29 1.79
N ASP A 173 -6.08 4.34 0.95
CA ASP A 173 -5.98 2.90 1.23
C ASP A 173 -4.52 2.45 1.35
N ASP A 174 -3.64 2.93 0.46
CA ASP A 174 -2.19 2.65 0.52
C ASP A 174 -1.56 3.22 1.78
N LEU A 175 -1.98 4.42 2.20
CA LEU A 175 -1.53 5.04 3.45
C LEU A 175 -1.94 4.23 4.67
N ASP A 176 -3.18 3.75 4.71
CA ASP A 176 -3.69 2.94 5.82
C ASP A 176 -2.92 1.62 5.91
N ILE A 177 -2.67 0.94 4.79
CA ILE A 177 -1.83 -0.27 4.74
C ILE A 177 -0.40 0.03 5.18
N LEU A 178 0.21 1.12 4.69
CA LEU A 178 1.55 1.53 5.09
C LEU A 178 1.65 1.74 6.60
N LYS A 179 0.66 2.43 7.18
CA LYS A 179 0.60 2.71 8.63
C LYS A 179 0.40 1.45 9.45
N GLU A 180 -0.49 0.56 9.04
CA GLU A 180 -0.85 -0.62 9.83
C GLU A 180 0.20 -1.71 9.78
N GLN A 181 0.84 -1.88 8.62
CA GLN A 181 1.73 -3.02 8.40
C GLN A 181 3.21 -2.70 8.58
N TYR A 182 3.62 -1.43 8.39
CA TYR A 182 5.04 -1.12 8.25
C TYR A 182 5.50 0.08 9.07
N ALA A 183 4.75 1.20 9.05
CA ALA A 183 5.26 2.46 9.56
C ALA A 183 5.27 2.53 11.09
N TYR A 184 6.39 3.02 11.64
CA TYR A 184 6.56 3.25 13.06
C TYR A 184 7.35 4.54 13.32
N LYS A 185 7.23 5.06 14.53
CA LYS A 185 8.01 6.22 14.98
C LYS A 185 9.50 5.85 15.09
N GLY A 186 10.36 6.60 14.44
CA GLY A 186 11.79 6.31 14.32
C GLY A 186 12.15 5.63 12.99
N MET A 187 11.18 5.22 12.17
CA MET A 187 11.43 4.61 10.87
C MET A 187 12.24 5.54 9.97
N VAL A 188 13.28 5.00 9.36
CA VAL A 188 14.15 5.70 8.41
C VAL A 188 13.41 5.92 7.09
N VAL A 189 13.57 7.11 6.54
CA VAL A 189 13.00 7.52 5.24
C VAL A 189 14.07 8.20 4.40
N VAL A 190 14.43 7.59 3.28
CA VAL A 190 15.33 8.16 2.29
C VAL A 190 14.52 8.70 1.13
N ILE A 191 14.59 10.00 0.86
CA ILE A 191 13.98 10.61 -0.32
C ILE A 191 15.10 10.95 -1.29
N LYS A 192 15.12 10.26 -2.43
CA LYS A 192 16.18 10.38 -3.44
C LYS A 192 16.00 11.63 -4.28
N ALA A 193 17.11 12.19 -4.75
CA ALA A 193 17.11 13.28 -5.72
C ALA A 193 16.55 12.82 -7.08
N GLU A 194 16.16 13.77 -7.94
CA GLU A 194 15.61 13.46 -9.28
C GLU A 194 16.61 12.74 -10.18
N GLU A 195 17.89 13.05 -10.07
CA GLU A 195 18.98 12.45 -10.84
C GLU A 195 19.51 11.12 -10.30
N GLU A 196 19.04 10.71 -9.13
CA GLU A 196 19.54 9.52 -8.45
C GLU A 196 18.72 8.29 -8.85
N GLY A 197 19.33 7.36 -9.57
CA GLY A 197 18.73 6.08 -9.96
C GLY A 197 18.49 5.12 -8.78
N LEU A 198 17.78 4.04 -9.02
CA LEU A 198 17.56 2.99 -8.03
C LEU A 198 18.84 2.20 -7.74
N LYS A 199 19.09 1.88 -6.48
CA LYS A 199 20.11 0.89 -6.07
C LYS A 199 19.63 -0.53 -6.41
N PRO A 200 20.53 -1.53 -6.52
CA PRO A 200 20.13 -2.90 -6.88
C PRO A 200 18.99 -3.48 -6.04
N PHE A 201 19.00 -3.27 -4.72
CA PHE A 201 17.95 -3.77 -3.83
C PHE A 201 16.62 -3.02 -3.98
N GLU A 202 16.62 -1.84 -4.55
CA GLU A 202 15.41 -1.05 -4.83
C GLU A 202 14.78 -1.49 -6.17
N GLN A 203 15.53 -2.20 -7.01
CA GLN A 203 15.04 -2.73 -8.27
C GLN A 203 14.24 -4.01 -8.02
N LYS A 204 13.17 -4.19 -8.78
CA LYS A 204 12.40 -5.43 -8.73
C LYS A 204 13.16 -6.50 -9.50
N TYR A 205 13.55 -7.58 -8.82
CA TYR A 205 14.00 -8.77 -9.51
C TYR A 205 12.77 -9.51 -10.04
N TYR A 206 12.67 -9.65 -11.35
CA TYR A 206 11.66 -10.45 -12.03
C TYR A 206 12.12 -11.90 -12.14
#